data_6faf1be101c48da18298269ffdda67aa
#
_entry.id   6faf1be101c48da18298269ffdda67aa
#
_cell.length_a   1.000
_cell.length_b   1.000
_cell.length_c   1.000
_cell.angle_alpha   90.00
_cell.angle_beta   90.00
_cell.angle_gamma   90.00
#
_symmetry.space_group_name_H-M   'P 1'
#
loop_
_entity.id
_entity.type
_entity.pdbx_description
1 polymer ?
#
loop_
_entity_poly.entity_id
_entity_poly.type
_entity_poly.pdbx_seq_one_letter_code
_entity_poly.pdbx_strand_id
1 'polypeptide(L)'
;MIVWLNGAWDTGLRRVAHELVELTPGSILYDPELTGGQLRALLPQKRLDEVGDERELPSWRRLVIETAAALLAEADGPLVVPAALWREEHRDEIFGRLASRGFEVRHLLVSFDETILHAGSFPHWLTGDAHLVDAAGQSAREAAEEIASRLRAGAGYCDIVQNSEPTGETLAAGVLLFDEDDRVLLVDPTYKPGWEFPGGVVEAGEAPARGGVREVAEELGLSLRRAPRLLVVDWEPPRPPEYGGLRLLYDGGRLGPAEAAGVLLPGPELRAWRFVTEDEAGVLLPSVRFSRLRWALRARRQGAAVYLEGGAPVADGA
;
A
#
# COMPACT_ATOMS: atom_id res chain seq x y z
N MET A 1 -19.05 3.24 2.23
CA MET A 1 -18.27 4.16 1.38
C MET A 1 -17.54 5.17 2.26
N ILE A 2 -16.29 5.49 1.93
CA ILE A 2 -15.50 6.54 2.60
C ILE A 2 -15.30 7.68 1.61
N VAL A 3 -15.56 8.90 2.04
CA VAL A 3 -15.31 10.12 1.29
C VAL A 3 -14.11 10.81 1.92
N TRP A 4 -12.94 10.66 1.29
CA TRP A 4 -11.70 11.28 1.77
C TRP A 4 -11.53 12.65 1.11
N LEU A 5 -11.60 13.69 1.93
CA LEU A 5 -11.37 15.07 1.51
C LEU A 5 -9.91 15.42 1.81
N ASN A 6 -9.10 15.51 0.77
CA ASN A 6 -7.72 15.96 0.84
C ASN A 6 -7.65 17.46 0.50
N GLY A 7 -6.65 18.15 1.00
CA GLY A 7 -6.49 19.58 0.74
C GLY A 7 -5.44 20.21 1.64
N ALA A 8 -5.18 21.51 1.43
CA ALA A 8 -4.30 22.25 2.29
C ALA A 8 -4.85 22.34 3.72
N TRP A 9 -3.95 22.39 4.70
CA TRP A 9 -4.27 22.49 6.13
C TRP A 9 -4.88 23.84 6.44
N ASP A 10 -6.20 23.94 6.35
CA ASP A 10 -6.90 25.07 6.89
C ASP A 10 -8.27 24.66 7.46
N THR A 11 -8.88 25.62 8.13
CA THR A 11 -10.21 25.48 8.72
C THR A 11 -11.31 25.30 7.67
N GLY A 12 -11.03 25.52 6.39
CA GLY A 12 -11.99 25.39 5.28
C GLY A 12 -12.40 23.95 5.04
N LEU A 13 -11.44 23.04 4.95
CA LEU A 13 -11.69 21.63 4.66
C LEU A 13 -12.62 20.98 5.71
N ARG A 14 -12.38 21.25 6.98
CA ARG A 14 -13.24 20.73 8.07
C ARG A 14 -14.66 21.30 8.01
N ARG A 15 -14.81 22.59 7.68
CA ARG A 15 -16.13 23.20 7.52
C ARG A 15 -16.90 22.58 6.38
N VAL A 16 -16.25 22.36 5.25
CA VAL A 16 -16.83 21.64 4.11
C VAL A 16 -17.25 20.23 4.49
N ALA A 17 -16.41 19.50 5.25
CA ALA A 17 -16.75 18.17 5.72
C ALA A 17 -17.99 18.15 6.63
N HIS A 18 -18.13 19.11 7.54
CA HIS A 18 -19.32 19.27 8.37
C HIS A 18 -20.57 19.54 7.52
N GLU A 19 -20.50 20.49 6.58
CA GLU A 19 -21.62 20.79 5.69
C GLU A 19 -21.99 19.58 4.80
N LEU A 20 -20.99 18.80 4.36
CA LEU A 20 -21.22 17.60 3.57
C LEU A 20 -21.98 16.52 4.36
N VAL A 21 -21.65 16.37 5.64
CA VAL A 21 -22.36 15.45 6.54
C VAL A 21 -23.81 15.90 6.71
N GLU A 22 -24.07 17.19 6.89
CA GLU A 22 -25.44 17.74 6.99
C GLU A 22 -26.24 17.51 5.68
N LEU A 23 -25.57 17.49 4.53
CA LEU A 23 -26.19 17.25 3.22
C LEU A 23 -26.42 15.78 2.90
N THR A 24 -25.78 14.87 3.68
CA THR A 24 -25.76 13.43 3.37
C THR A 24 -26.32 12.64 4.55
N PRO A 25 -27.62 12.29 4.52
CA PRO A 25 -28.25 11.57 5.63
C PRO A 25 -27.54 10.26 5.98
N GLY A 26 -27.38 10.00 7.28
CA GLY A 26 -26.73 8.80 7.79
C GLY A 26 -25.21 8.83 7.76
N SER A 27 -24.59 9.87 7.21
CA SER A 27 -23.13 10.00 7.19
C SER A 27 -22.56 10.37 8.56
N ILE A 28 -21.31 9.99 8.79
CA ILE A 28 -20.54 10.33 10.00
C ILE A 28 -19.29 11.10 9.59
N LEU A 29 -18.94 12.12 10.37
CA LEU A 29 -17.66 12.81 10.26
C LEU A 29 -16.61 12.10 11.12
N TYR A 30 -15.51 11.72 10.53
CA TYR A 30 -14.33 11.26 11.25
C TYR A 30 -13.13 12.16 10.92
N ASP A 31 -12.69 12.91 11.93
CA ASP A 31 -11.47 13.74 11.84
C ASP A 31 -10.28 12.97 12.41
N PRO A 32 -9.31 12.54 11.57
CA PRO A 32 -8.13 11.78 12.01
C PRO A 32 -7.19 12.55 12.97
N GLU A 33 -7.33 13.87 13.07
CA GLU A 33 -6.64 14.68 14.09
C GLU A 33 -6.98 14.24 15.53
N LEU A 34 -8.17 13.70 15.74
CA LEU A 34 -8.56 13.13 17.04
C LEU A 34 -7.65 11.94 17.38
N THR A 35 -7.36 11.09 16.41
CA THR A 35 -6.43 9.98 16.56
C THR A 35 -5.00 10.47 16.81
N GLY A 36 -4.56 11.49 16.08
CA GLY A 36 -3.28 12.15 16.30
C GLY A 36 -3.17 12.74 17.70
N GLY A 37 -4.20 13.44 18.17
CA GLY A 37 -4.27 13.98 19.52
C GLY A 37 -4.14 12.91 20.61
N GLN A 38 -4.78 11.76 20.44
CA GLN A 38 -4.65 10.63 21.36
C GLN A 38 -3.22 10.08 21.38
N LEU A 39 -2.60 9.90 20.21
CA LEU A 39 -1.20 9.42 20.13
C LEU A 39 -0.23 10.40 20.77
N ARG A 40 -0.40 11.72 20.55
CA ARG A 40 0.43 12.76 21.19
C ARG A 40 0.31 12.71 22.71
N ALA A 41 -0.86 12.42 23.25
CA ALA A 41 -1.08 12.31 24.69
C ALA A 41 -0.44 11.05 25.32
N LEU A 42 -0.22 9.99 24.54
CA LEU A 42 0.25 8.69 25.03
C LEU A 42 1.72 8.40 24.75
N LEU A 43 2.27 8.96 23.68
CA LEU A 43 3.65 8.68 23.26
C LEU A 43 4.65 9.55 24.02
N PRO A 44 5.88 9.02 24.29
CA PRO A 44 6.95 9.83 24.84
C PRO A 44 7.32 11.00 23.91
N GLN A 45 7.57 12.20 24.49
CA GLN A 45 7.90 13.41 23.75
C GLN A 45 9.08 13.20 22.78
N LYS A 46 10.11 12.48 23.21
CA LYS A 46 11.26 12.13 22.37
C LYS A 46 10.83 11.47 21.05
N ARG A 47 9.85 10.57 21.10
CA ARG A 47 9.36 9.88 19.89
C ARG A 47 8.59 10.82 18.97
N LEU A 48 7.84 11.76 19.54
CA LEU A 48 7.12 12.76 18.78
C LEU A 48 8.07 13.74 18.08
N ASP A 49 9.12 14.16 18.79
CA ASP A 49 10.16 15.06 18.24
C ASP A 49 10.95 14.42 17.10
N GLU A 50 11.18 13.10 17.15
CA GLU A 50 11.88 12.34 16.08
C GLU A 50 11.08 12.29 14.78
N VAL A 51 9.75 12.34 14.85
CA VAL A 51 8.87 12.13 13.70
C VAL A 51 8.41 13.46 13.09
N GLY A 52 8.18 14.48 13.91
CA GLY A 52 7.77 15.82 13.49
C GLY A 52 6.30 15.92 13.02
N ASP A 53 5.78 14.90 12.36
CA ASP A 53 4.40 14.80 11.87
C ASP A 53 3.82 13.43 12.24
N GLU A 54 2.67 13.41 12.89
CA GLU A 54 2.04 12.16 13.34
C GLU A 54 1.66 11.21 12.20
N ARG A 55 1.43 11.72 11.00
CA ARG A 55 1.15 10.91 9.80
C ARG A 55 2.32 10.03 9.39
N GLU A 56 3.54 10.40 9.78
CA GLU A 56 4.74 9.57 9.62
C GLU A 56 4.75 8.37 10.58
N LEU A 57 3.93 8.37 11.64
CA LEU A 57 3.79 7.25 12.55
C LEU A 57 2.98 6.12 11.92
N PRO A 58 3.52 4.91 11.76
CA PRO A 58 2.73 3.76 11.32
C PRO A 58 1.53 3.47 12.23
N SER A 59 1.66 3.76 13.54
CA SER A 59 0.58 3.64 14.50
C SER A 59 -0.59 4.59 14.22
N TRP A 60 -0.32 5.81 13.76
CA TRP A 60 -1.36 6.75 13.37
C TRP A 60 -2.17 6.22 12.17
N ARG A 61 -1.48 5.84 11.10
CA ARG A 61 -2.13 5.31 9.89
C ARG A 61 -2.97 4.08 10.18
N ARG A 62 -2.45 3.18 11.01
CA ARG A 62 -3.19 1.99 11.46
C ARG A 62 -4.45 2.35 12.23
N LEU A 63 -4.34 3.23 13.24
CA LEU A 63 -5.50 3.63 14.04
C LEU A 63 -6.54 4.37 13.20
N VAL A 64 -6.12 5.16 12.21
CA VAL A 64 -7.04 5.79 11.25
C VAL A 64 -7.85 4.75 10.49
N ILE A 65 -7.19 3.71 9.98
CA ILE A 65 -7.84 2.61 9.26
C ILE A 65 -8.81 1.85 10.17
N GLU A 66 -8.38 1.44 11.37
CA GLU A 66 -9.21 0.70 12.30
C GLU A 66 -10.41 1.52 12.78
N THR A 67 -10.20 2.80 13.10
CA THR A 67 -11.28 3.69 13.51
C THR A 67 -12.29 3.93 12.38
N ALA A 68 -11.82 4.17 11.16
CA ALA A 68 -12.68 4.34 10.00
C ALA A 68 -13.53 3.09 9.74
N ALA A 69 -12.92 1.90 9.81
CA ALA A 69 -13.62 0.63 9.63
C ALA A 69 -14.67 0.39 10.73
N ALA A 70 -14.32 0.67 11.99
CA ALA A 70 -15.25 0.55 13.13
C ALA A 70 -16.43 1.50 12.98
N LEU A 71 -16.18 2.76 12.63
CA LEU A 71 -17.27 3.76 12.45
C LEU A 71 -18.19 3.39 11.29
N LEU A 72 -17.67 2.83 10.20
CA LEU A 72 -18.49 2.38 9.08
C LEU A 72 -19.38 1.18 9.42
N ALA A 73 -19.02 0.38 10.42
CA ALA A 73 -19.88 -0.70 10.91
C ALA A 73 -21.11 -0.18 11.69
N GLU A 74 -21.02 1.05 12.21
CA GLU A 74 -22.09 1.72 12.98
C GLU A 74 -22.84 2.78 12.16
N ALA A 75 -22.39 3.08 10.93
CA ALA A 75 -22.95 4.13 10.08
C ALA A 75 -23.91 3.56 9.04
N ASP A 76 -25.07 4.21 8.88
CA ASP A 76 -26.02 3.90 7.79
C ASP A 76 -25.63 4.56 6.46
N GLY A 77 -24.67 5.49 6.48
CA GLY A 77 -24.24 6.27 5.33
C GLY A 77 -22.70 6.34 5.19
N PRO A 78 -22.20 7.23 4.32
CA PRO A 78 -20.77 7.36 4.11
C PRO A 78 -20.03 7.96 5.31
N LEU A 79 -18.76 7.58 5.46
CA LEU A 79 -17.83 8.22 6.38
C LEU A 79 -17.10 9.35 5.66
N VAL A 80 -17.21 10.57 6.16
CA VAL A 80 -16.50 11.75 5.62
C VAL A 80 -15.22 11.98 6.43
N VAL A 81 -14.08 11.98 5.76
CA VAL A 81 -12.75 12.05 6.39
C VAL A 81 -11.98 13.25 5.84
N PRO A 82 -11.94 14.40 6.53
CA PRO A 82 -11.10 15.54 6.14
C PRO A 82 -9.67 15.33 6.67
N ALA A 83 -8.75 14.93 5.79
CA ALA A 83 -7.35 14.78 6.17
C ALA A 83 -6.41 14.93 4.99
N ALA A 84 -5.36 15.72 5.18
CA ALA A 84 -4.32 15.91 4.19
C ALA A 84 -3.37 14.71 4.13
N LEU A 85 -3.25 14.08 2.97
CA LEU A 85 -2.24 13.09 2.65
C LEU A 85 -1.34 13.65 1.55
N TRP A 86 -0.07 13.87 1.88
CA TRP A 86 0.93 14.47 0.99
C TRP A 86 1.90 13.44 0.41
N ARG A 87 1.93 12.24 0.97
CA ARG A 87 2.77 11.13 0.51
C ARG A 87 1.91 10.04 -0.09
N GLU A 88 2.30 9.62 -1.28
CA GLU A 88 1.61 8.56 -2.02
C GLU A 88 1.60 7.25 -1.22
N GLU A 89 2.72 6.93 -0.57
CA GLU A 89 2.85 5.72 0.25
C GLU A 89 1.86 5.68 1.42
N HIS A 90 1.55 6.85 2.01
CA HIS A 90 0.55 6.91 3.09
C HIS A 90 -0.87 6.72 2.56
N ARG A 91 -1.16 7.30 1.40
CA ARG A 91 -2.44 7.08 0.69
C ARG A 91 -2.62 5.60 0.36
N ASP A 92 -1.60 4.98 -0.22
CA ASP A 92 -1.64 3.57 -0.59
C ASP A 92 -1.86 2.66 0.62
N GLU A 93 -1.12 2.90 1.71
CA GLU A 93 -1.30 2.11 2.94
C GLU A 93 -2.73 2.25 3.51
N ILE A 94 -3.26 3.48 3.58
CA ILE A 94 -4.57 3.73 4.17
C ILE A 94 -5.69 3.24 3.26
N PHE A 95 -5.73 3.71 2.01
CA PHE A 95 -6.81 3.36 1.09
C PHE A 95 -6.73 1.90 0.70
N GLY A 96 -5.50 1.39 0.55
CA GLY A 96 -5.22 0.02 0.32
C GLY A 96 -5.85 -0.89 1.35
N ARG A 97 -5.65 -0.67 2.62
CA ARG A 97 -6.23 -1.48 3.70
C ARG A 97 -7.72 -1.27 3.90
N LEU A 98 -8.24 -0.10 3.60
CA LEU A 98 -9.70 0.15 3.66
C LEU A 98 -10.44 -0.60 2.56
N ALA A 99 -9.94 -0.56 1.35
CA ALA A 99 -10.57 -1.24 0.24
C ALA A 99 -10.39 -2.78 0.33
N SER A 100 -9.28 -3.33 0.92
CA SER A 100 -9.14 -4.78 1.20
C SER A 100 -10.21 -5.33 2.15
N ARG A 101 -10.83 -4.44 2.93
CA ARG A 101 -11.99 -4.76 3.77
C ARG A 101 -13.33 -4.56 3.06
N GLY A 102 -13.29 -4.29 1.75
CA GLY A 102 -14.49 -4.08 0.93
C GLY A 102 -15.08 -2.68 1.02
N PHE A 103 -14.36 -1.70 1.59
CA PHE A 103 -14.83 -0.32 1.65
C PHE A 103 -14.46 0.44 0.39
N GLU A 104 -15.43 0.96 -0.30
CA GLU A 104 -15.21 1.90 -1.41
C GLU A 104 -14.67 3.22 -0.89
N VAL A 105 -13.54 3.70 -1.45
CA VAL A 105 -12.94 4.99 -1.14
C VAL A 105 -13.15 5.96 -2.29
N ARG A 106 -13.62 7.16 -1.98
CA ARG A 106 -13.73 8.30 -2.88
C ARG A 106 -12.74 9.36 -2.44
N HIS A 107 -11.79 9.70 -3.30
CA HIS A 107 -10.72 10.66 -3.03
C HIS A 107 -10.96 11.97 -3.76
N LEU A 108 -11.16 13.04 -3.01
CA LEU A 108 -11.35 14.39 -3.55
C LEU A 108 -10.28 15.33 -3.02
N LEU A 109 -9.71 16.14 -3.91
CA LEU A 109 -8.79 17.21 -3.58
C LEU A 109 -9.54 18.54 -3.63
N VAL A 110 -9.70 19.16 -2.47
CA VAL A 110 -10.43 20.43 -2.34
C VAL A 110 -9.42 21.57 -2.24
N SER A 111 -9.50 22.54 -3.13
CA SER A 111 -8.67 23.74 -3.11
C SER A 111 -9.52 24.99 -2.92
N PHE A 112 -9.11 25.84 -1.97
CA PHE A 112 -9.74 27.14 -1.69
C PHE A 112 -8.97 28.31 -2.30
N ASP A 113 -7.88 28.05 -3.02
CA ASP A 113 -7.02 29.06 -3.62
C ASP A 113 -6.72 28.72 -5.08
N GLU A 114 -7.19 29.56 -5.99
CA GLU A 114 -6.95 29.43 -7.43
C GLU A 114 -5.46 29.42 -7.78
N THR A 115 -4.63 30.14 -7.02
CA THR A 115 -3.19 30.24 -7.29
C THR A 115 -2.46 28.95 -6.99
N ILE A 116 -2.90 28.18 -6.01
CA ILE A 116 -2.35 26.88 -5.64
C ILE A 116 -2.62 25.85 -6.72
N LEU A 117 -3.79 25.88 -7.34
CA LEU A 117 -4.15 24.98 -8.45
C LEU A 117 -3.24 25.13 -9.67
N HIS A 118 -2.79 26.36 -9.94
CA HIS A 118 -1.98 26.68 -11.12
C HIS A 118 -0.46 26.61 -10.85
N ALA A 119 -0.03 26.66 -9.60
CA ALA A 119 1.38 26.76 -9.22
C ALA A 119 2.10 25.41 -9.03
N GLY A 120 1.45 24.28 -9.29
CA GLY A 120 2.06 22.95 -9.06
C GLY A 120 2.36 22.66 -7.58
N SER A 121 1.62 23.29 -6.67
CA SER A 121 1.83 23.19 -5.23
C SER A 121 1.42 21.83 -4.64
N PHE A 122 0.64 21.04 -5.38
CA PHE A 122 0.28 19.68 -4.99
C PHE A 122 1.23 18.66 -5.63
N PRO A 123 1.57 17.56 -4.93
CA PRO A 123 2.30 16.45 -5.53
C PRO A 123 1.59 15.94 -6.79
N HIS A 124 2.37 15.61 -7.82
CA HIS A 124 1.84 15.17 -9.11
C HIS A 124 0.92 13.95 -8.99
N TRP A 125 1.26 12.99 -8.11
CA TRP A 125 0.42 11.82 -7.88
C TRP A 125 -0.98 12.21 -7.36
N LEU A 126 -1.06 13.21 -6.49
CA LEU A 126 -2.32 13.62 -5.86
C LEU A 126 -3.29 14.22 -6.88
N THR A 127 -2.79 15.03 -7.81
CA THR A 127 -3.62 15.61 -8.89
C THR A 127 -4.03 14.59 -9.94
N GLY A 128 -3.30 13.47 -10.05
CA GLY A 128 -3.64 12.37 -10.94
C GLY A 128 -4.63 11.37 -10.33
N ASP A 129 -4.60 11.22 -9.00
CA ASP A 129 -5.40 10.23 -8.25
C ASP A 129 -6.73 10.81 -7.74
N ALA A 130 -6.70 12.01 -7.17
CA ALA A 130 -7.87 12.62 -6.56
C ALA A 130 -8.71 13.43 -7.56
N HIS A 131 -10.03 13.40 -7.40
CA HIS A 131 -10.91 14.29 -8.15
C HIS A 131 -10.81 15.71 -7.60
N LEU A 132 -10.37 16.65 -8.43
CA LEU A 132 -10.20 18.05 -8.05
C LEU A 132 -11.56 18.77 -7.91
N VAL A 133 -11.73 19.46 -6.79
CA VAL A 133 -12.85 20.36 -6.52
C VAL A 133 -12.29 21.76 -6.25
N ASP A 134 -12.58 22.69 -7.14
CA ASP A 134 -12.23 24.11 -6.96
C ASP A 134 -13.28 24.79 -6.11
N ALA A 135 -12.92 25.12 -4.87
CA ALA A 135 -13.75 25.82 -3.91
C ALA A 135 -13.32 27.28 -3.69
N ALA A 136 -12.48 27.82 -4.61
CA ALA A 136 -12.02 29.20 -4.51
C ALA A 136 -13.22 30.18 -4.55
N GLY A 137 -13.28 31.09 -3.58
CA GLY A 137 -14.38 32.05 -3.46
C GLY A 137 -15.73 31.48 -3.04
N GLN A 138 -15.84 30.16 -2.84
CA GLN A 138 -17.09 29.52 -2.38
C GLN A 138 -17.19 29.52 -0.86
N SER A 139 -18.40 29.54 -0.34
CA SER A 139 -18.68 29.18 1.04
C SER A 139 -18.50 27.67 1.26
N ALA A 140 -18.33 27.26 2.52
CA ALA A 140 -18.22 25.84 2.85
C ALA A 140 -19.47 25.06 2.41
N ARG A 141 -20.63 25.67 2.46
CA ARG A 141 -21.90 25.08 2.04
C ARG A 141 -21.95 24.85 0.53
N GLU A 142 -21.57 25.85 -0.27
CA GLU A 142 -21.54 25.76 -1.73
C GLU A 142 -20.54 24.68 -2.19
N ALA A 143 -19.34 24.66 -1.59
CA ALA A 143 -18.34 23.61 -1.85
C ALA A 143 -18.85 22.21 -1.48
N ALA A 144 -19.55 22.07 -0.36
CA ALA A 144 -20.14 20.80 0.05
C ALA A 144 -21.26 20.33 -0.90
N GLU A 145 -22.09 21.25 -1.40
CA GLU A 145 -23.14 20.96 -2.38
C GLU A 145 -22.54 20.50 -3.72
N GLU A 146 -21.47 21.13 -4.17
CA GLU A 146 -20.72 20.70 -5.34
C GLU A 146 -20.13 19.31 -5.13
N ILE A 147 -19.43 19.06 -4.01
CA ILE A 147 -18.89 17.75 -3.67
C ILE A 147 -19.99 16.68 -3.66
N ALA A 148 -21.11 16.93 -3.00
CA ALA A 148 -22.23 16.00 -2.96
C ALA A 148 -22.78 15.70 -4.37
N SER A 149 -22.82 16.70 -5.24
CA SER A 149 -23.20 16.52 -6.67
C SER A 149 -22.21 15.67 -7.42
N ARG A 150 -20.91 15.93 -7.28
CA ARG A 150 -19.82 15.17 -7.91
C ARG A 150 -19.80 13.71 -7.44
N LEU A 151 -19.98 13.46 -6.15
CA LEU A 151 -20.06 12.11 -5.58
C LEU A 151 -21.22 11.31 -6.17
N ARG A 152 -22.41 11.93 -6.31
CA ARG A 152 -23.57 11.30 -6.97
C ARG A 152 -23.29 10.97 -8.43
N ALA A 153 -22.45 11.75 -9.11
CA ALA A 153 -21.99 11.50 -10.47
C ALA A 153 -20.85 10.48 -10.58
N GLY A 154 -20.41 9.90 -9.45
CA GLY A 154 -19.35 8.89 -9.43
C GLY A 154 -17.92 9.43 -9.32
N ALA A 155 -17.74 10.72 -9.03
CA ALA A 155 -16.41 11.31 -8.91
C ALA A 155 -15.57 10.75 -7.77
N GLY A 156 -14.25 10.84 -7.91
CA GLY A 156 -13.28 10.50 -6.86
C GLY A 156 -13.09 9.00 -6.64
N TYR A 157 -13.56 8.15 -7.52
CA TYR A 157 -13.33 6.71 -7.41
C TYR A 157 -11.82 6.41 -7.44
N CYS A 158 -11.34 5.69 -6.42
CA CYS A 158 -9.97 5.20 -6.35
C CYS A 158 -9.94 3.74 -6.78
N ASP A 159 -9.26 3.46 -7.89
CA ASP A 159 -9.05 2.10 -8.40
C ASP A 159 -7.82 1.48 -7.71
N ILE A 160 -7.96 1.20 -6.42
CA ILE A 160 -6.95 0.48 -5.66
C ILE A 160 -7.41 -0.96 -5.53
N VAL A 161 -6.76 -1.86 -6.29
CA VAL A 161 -7.00 -3.30 -6.19
C VAL A 161 -6.39 -3.87 -4.94
N GLN A 162 -7.09 -4.81 -4.33
CA GLN A 162 -6.84 -5.24 -2.97
C GLN A 162 -6.76 -6.74 -2.86
N ASN A 163 -5.69 -7.22 -2.27
CA ASN A 163 -5.66 -8.54 -1.66
C ASN A 163 -6.30 -8.46 -0.26
N SER A 164 -7.18 -9.41 0.06
CA SER A 164 -7.79 -9.50 1.39
C SER A 164 -6.72 -9.47 2.49
N GLU A 165 -6.93 -8.67 3.53
CA GLU A 165 -6.02 -8.71 4.69
C GLU A 165 -6.03 -10.12 5.30
N PRO A 166 -4.86 -10.72 5.54
CA PRO A 166 -4.80 -12.02 6.18
C PRO A 166 -5.34 -11.95 7.62
N THR A 167 -6.15 -12.93 7.99
CA THR A 167 -6.70 -13.08 9.34
C THR A 167 -5.97 -14.14 10.17
N GLY A 168 -4.90 -14.70 9.64
CA GLY A 168 -4.07 -15.72 10.28
C GLY A 168 -2.71 -15.83 9.60
N GLU A 169 -1.87 -16.76 10.05
CA GLU A 169 -0.58 -17.05 9.41
C GLU A 169 -0.77 -17.37 7.93
N THR A 170 0.10 -16.82 7.09
CA THR A 170 0.03 -16.99 5.64
C THR A 170 1.20 -17.80 5.09
N LEU A 171 0.93 -18.51 4.01
CA LEU A 171 1.95 -19.04 3.13
C LEU A 171 2.05 -18.11 1.91
N ALA A 172 3.21 -17.53 1.66
CA ALA A 172 3.45 -16.69 0.50
C ALA A 172 4.61 -17.22 -0.35
N ALA A 173 4.48 -17.05 -1.67
CA ALA A 173 5.44 -17.51 -2.65
C ALA A 173 5.90 -16.36 -3.54
N GLY A 174 7.18 -16.00 -3.42
CA GLY A 174 7.85 -15.03 -4.30
C GLY A 174 8.73 -15.73 -5.34
N VAL A 175 8.87 -15.11 -6.49
CA VAL A 175 9.69 -15.63 -7.59
C VAL A 175 10.77 -14.62 -7.97
N LEU A 176 12.03 -15.01 -7.85
CA LEU A 176 13.15 -14.20 -8.29
C LEU A 176 13.37 -14.41 -9.79
N LEU A 177 13.24 -13.33 -10.54
CA LEU A 177 13.51 -13.26 -11.97
C LEU A 177 14.78 -12.44 -12.18
N PHE A 178 15.64 -12.89 -13.06
CA PHE A 178 16.93 -12.26 -13.30
C PHE A 178 17.06 -11.82 -14.75
N ASP A 179 17.81 -10.76 -14.99
CA ASP A 179 18.24 -10.40 -16.34
C ASP A 179 19.55 -11.09 -16.73
N GLU A 180 20.11 -10.68 -17.88
CA GLU A 180 21.37 -11.21 -18.40
C GLU A 180 22.59 -10.88 -17.51
N ASP A 181 22.52 -9.77 -16.76
CA ASP A 181 23.56 -9.28 -15.84
C ASP A 181 23.39 -9.84 -14.41
N ASP A 182 22.48 -10.83 -14.18
CA ASP A 182 22.11 -11.37 -12.87
C ASP A 182 21.51 -10.33 -11.91
N ARG A 183 20.96 -9.21 -12.40
CA ARG A 183 20.17 -8.29 -11.60
C ARG A 183 18.80 -8.89 -11.34
N VAL A 184 18.27 -8.68 -10.14
CA VAL A 184 16.97 -9.25 -9.72
C VAL A 184 15.83 -8.26 -10.03
N LEU A 185 14.71 -8.77 -10.52
CA LEU A 185 13.52 -7.98 -10.75
C LEU A 185 12.81 -7.74 -9.42
N LEU A 186 12.56 -6.47 -9.10
CA LEU A 186 11.71 -6.04 -8.00
C LEU A 186 10.49 -5.30 -8.54
N VAL A 187 9.42 -5.32 -7.76
CA VAL A 187 8.14 -4.67 -8.05
C VAL A 187 7.81 -3.65 -6.95
N ASP A 188 7.09 -2.59 -7.32
CA ASP A 188 6.61 -1.54 -6.41
C ASP A 188 5.08 -1.62 -6.33
N PRO A 189 4.53 -2.19 -5.24
CA PRO A 189 3.08 -2.35 -5.09
C PRO A 189 2.37 -1.04 -4.79
N THR A 190 1.10 -0.92 -5.22
CA THR A 190 0.26 0.25 -4.95
C THR A 190 -0.39 0.23 -3.57
N TYR A 191 -0.56 -0.94 -2.97
CA TYR A 191 -1.33 -1.15 -1.74
C TYR A 191 -0.49 -1.14 -0.45
N LYS A 192 0.84 -1.03 -0.56
CA LYS A 192 1.76 -0.92 0.59
C LYS A 192 3.06 -0.22 0.18
N PRO A 193 3.74 0.45 1.11
CA PRO A 193 5.02 1.07 0.81
C PRO A 193 6.15 0.05 0.67
N GLY A 194 7.10 0.36 -0.20
CA GLY A 194 8.37 -0.36 -0.36
C GLY A 194 8.34 -1.45 -1.43
N TRP A 195 9.52 -1.68 -1.99
CA TRP A 195 9.75 -2.67 -3.04
C TRP A 195 9.72 -4.10 -2.50
N GLU A 196 9.34 -5.04 -3.37
CA GLU A 196 9.30 -6.46 -3.04
C GLU A 196 9.58 -7.35 -4.25
N PHE A 197 9.58 -8.67 -4.02
CA PHE A 197 9.66 -9.67 -5.08
C PHE A 197 8.28 -9.86 -5.72
N PRO A 198 8.20 -10.15 -7.02
CA PRO A 198 6.96 -10.64 -7.61
C PRO A 198 6.44 -11.85 -6.83
N GLY A 199 5.16 -11.85 -6.49
CA GLY A 199 4.56 -12.93 -5.73
C GLY A 199 3.52 -12.47 -4.73
N GLY A 200 2.82 -13.42 -4.13
CA GLY A 200 1.74 -13.16 -3.20
C GLY A 200 1.40 -14.33 -2.30
N VAL A 201 0.21 -14.28 -1.71
CA VAL A 201 -0.30 -15.33 -0.84
C VAL A 201 -0.72 -16.53 -1.67
N VAL A 202 -0.32 -17.71 -1.23
CA VAL A 202 -0.73 -18.99 -1.82
C VAL A 202 -2.18 -19.27 -1.42
N GLU A 203 -3.02 -19.55 -2.39
CA GLU A 203 -4.44 -19.82 -2.16
C GLU A 203 -4.67 -21.18 -1.48
N ALA A 204 -5.83 -21.33 -0.84
CA ALA A 204 -6.19 -22.59 -0.19
C ALA A 204 -6.27 -23.76 -1.20
N GLY A 205 -5.46 -24.79 -0.97
CA GLY A 205 -5.35 -25.94 -1.87
C GLY A 205 -4.42 -25.77 -3.06
N GLU A 206 -3.80 -24.61 -3.21
CA GLU A 206 -2.81 -24.33 -4.25
C GLU A 206 -1.41 -24.81 -3.83
N ALA A 207 -0.65 -25.37 -4.78
CA ALA A 207 0.75 -25.69 -4.53
C ALA A 207 1.60 -24.40 -4.55
N PRO A 208 2.51 -24.15 -3.58
CA PRO A 208 3.20 -22.88 -3.46
C PRO A 208 3.98 -22.43 -4.70
N ALA A 209 4.63 -23.36 -5.40
CA ALA A 209 5.33 -23.03 -6.64
C ALA A 209 4.36 -22.59 -7.76
N ARG A 210 3.12 -23.11 -7.77
CA ARG A 210 2.07 -22.68 -8.70
C ARG A 210 1.54 -21.30 -8.34
N GLY A 211 1.34 -21.04 -7.04
CA GLY A 211 0.98 -19.70 -6.55
C GLY A 211 1.97 -18.66 -7.03
N GLY A 212 3.27 -18.89 -6.84
CA GLY A 212 4.30 -17.97 -7.36
C GLY A 212 4.27 -17.77 -8.87
N VAL A 213 3.98 -18.84 -9.66
CA VAL A 213 3.82 -18.73 -11.12
C VAL A 213 2.59 -17.92 -11.50
N ARG A 214 1.46 -18.13 -10.82
CA ARG A 214 0.22 -17.38 -11.02
C ARG A 214 0.44 -15.90 -10.77
N GLU A 215 1.05 -15.55 -9.63
CA GLU A 215 1.35 -14.17 -9.28
C GLU A 215 2.24 -13.48 -10.32
N VAL A 216 3.30 -14.14 -10.81
CA VAL A 216 4.14 -13.59 -11.89
C VAL A 216 3.33 -13.33 -13.16
N ALA A 217 2.35 -14.18 -13.48
CA ALA A 217 1.50 -13.96 -14.64
C ALA A 217 0.51 -12.81 -14.42
N GLU A 218 -0.06 -12.69 -13.23
CA GLU A 218 -1.02 -11.64 -12.85
C GLU A 218 -0.35 -10.28 -12.71
N GLU A 219 0.80 -10.23 -12.05
CA GLU A 219 1.53 -9.00 -11.76
C GLU A 219 2.36 -8.46 -12.94
N LEU A 220 2.96 -9.35 -13.73
CA LEU A 220 3.94 -8.97 -14.76
C LEU A 220 3.52 -9.38 -16.18
N GLY A 221 2.41 -10.09 -16.35
CA GLY A 221 1.99 -10.61 -17.65
C GLY A 221 2.93 -11.69 -18.23
N LEU A 222 3.77 -12.29 -17.40
CA LEU A 222 4.80 -13.25 -17.84
C LEU A 222 4.38 -14.69 -17.58
N SER A 223 4.64 -15.56 -18.55
CA SER A 223 4.49 -17.01 -18.40
C SER A 223 5.85 -17.67 -18.22
N LEU A 224 6.09 -18.28 -17.07
CA LEU A 224 7.34 -18.99 -16.82
C LEU A 224 7.41 -20.30 -17.62
N ARG A 225 8.48 -20.50 -18.36
CA ARG A 225 8.69 -21.69 -19.23
C ARG A 225 9.00 -22.95 -18.45
N ARG A 226 9.47 -22.84 -17.22
CA ARG A 226 9.87 -23.95 -16.36
C ARG A 226 9.30 -23.77 -14.96
N ALA A 227 9.08 -24.89 -14.28
CA ALA A 227 8.73 -24.85 -12.86
C ALA A 227 9.87 -24.17 -12.07
N PRO A 228 9.57 -23.19 -11.22
CA PRO A 228 10.57 -22.46 -10.46
C PRO A 228 11.16 -23.36 -9.36
N ARG A 229 12.46 -23.20 -9.09
CA ARG A 229 13.18 -24.00 -8.12
C ARG A 229 13.19 -23.31 -6.76
N LEU A 230 12.84 -24.02 -5.68
CA LEU A 230 12.89 -23.51 -4.33
C LEU A 230 14.32 -23.09 -3.94
N LEU A 231 14.45 -21.89 -3.40
CA LEU A 231 15.69 -21.32 -2.87
C LEU A 231 15.66 -21.10 -1.36
N VAL A 232 14.54 -20.61 -0.85
CA VAL A 232 14.39 -20.22 0.57
C VAL A 232 13.04 -20.65 1.08
N VAL A 233 13.05 -21.18 2.31
CA VAL A 233 11.89 -21.26 3.19
C VAL A 233 12.23 -20.41 4.40
N ASP A 234 11.51 -19.33 4.63
CA ASP A 234 11.71 -18.42 5.75
C ASP A 234 10.46 -18.36 6.61
N TRP A 235 10.59 -18.71 7.90
CA TRP A 235 9.53 -18.49 8.85
C TRP A 235 9.60 -17.06 9.36
N GLU A 236 8.56 -16.29 9.10
CA GLU A 236 8.43 -14.91 9.54
C GLU A 236 7.56 -14.88 10.81
N PRO A 237 8.13 -14.46 11.95
CA PRO A 237 7.39 -14.45 13.20
C PRO A 237 6.24 -13.46 13.16
N PRO A 238 5.12 -13.74 13.83
CA PRO A 238 4.04 -12.77 13.95
C PRO A 238 4.54 -11.51 14.66
N ARG A 239 4.19 -10.37 14.09
CA ARG A 239 4.42 -9.02 14.66
C ARG A 239 3.10 -8.30 14.66
N PRO A 240 2.31 -8.38 15.73
CA PRO A 240 0.98 -7.79 15.71
C PRO A 240 0.97 -6.36 15.17
N PRO A 241 0.04 -6.03 14.27
CA PRO A 241 -1.11 -6.86 13.86
C PRO A 241 -0.82 -7.89 12.75
N GLU A 242 0.42 -7.99 12.25
CA GLU A 242 0.77 -8.93 11.20
C GLU A 242 0.92 -10.35 11.77
N TYR A 243 0.32 -11.31 11.06
CA TYR A 243 0.26 -12.70 11.51
C TYR A 243 1.54 -13.51 11.25
N GLY A 244 2.43 -13.00 10.38
CA GLY A 244 3.61 -13.75 9.97
C GLY A 244 3.26 -14.99 9.10
N GLY A 245 4.11 -16.01 9.15
CA GLY A 245 3.94 -17.28 8.45
C GLY A 245 5.14 -17.66 7.58
N LEU A 246 4.96 -18.57 6.62
CA LEU A 246 6.04 -19.04 5.76
C LEU A 246 6.16 -18.19 4.48
N ARG A 247 7.38 -17.81 4.16
CA ARG A 247 7.76 -17.06 2.96
C ARG A 247 8.70 -17.92 2.12
N LEU A 248 8.24 -18.37 0.97
CA LEU A 248 9.02 -19.16 0.06
C LEU A 248 9.54 -18.28 -1.07
N LEU A 249 10.85 -18.40 -1.38
CA LEU A 249 11.40 -17.79 -2.58
C LEU A 249 11.87 -18.86 -3.57
N TYR A 250 11.50 -18.64 -4.81
CA TYR A 250 11.81 -19.53 -5.92
C TYR A 250 12.72 -18.84 -6.94
N ASP A 251 13.56 -19.62 -7.60
CA ASP A 251 14.30 -19.22 -8.80
C ASP A 251 13.41 -19.41 -10.03
N GLY A 252 12.91 -18.34 -10.59
CA GLY A 252 12.12 -18.33 -11.82
C GLY A 252 12.97 -18.31 -13.09
N GLY A 253 14.29 -18.20 -12.93
CA GLY A 253 15.25 -18.19 -14.04
C GLY A 253 15.57 -16.80 -14.57
N ARG A 254 16.23 -16.77 -15.72
CA ARG A 254 16.60 -15.53 -16.42
C ARG A 254 15.58 -15.21 -17.51
N LEU A 255 15.26 -13.94 -17.61
CA LEU A 255 14.49 -13.35 -18.69
C LEU A 255 15.47 -12.87 -19.76
N GLY A 256 15.28 -13.32 -20.98
CA GLY A 256 15.99 -12.74 -22.12
C GLY A 256 15.47 -11.32 -22.42
N PRO A 257 16.19 -10.53 -23.26
CA PRO A 257 15.80 -9.15 -23.57
C PRO A 257 14.37 -9.01 -24.10
N ALA A 258 13.91 -9.95 -24.91
CA ALA A 258 12.56 -9.95 -25.45
C ALA A 258 11.49 -10.25 -24.37
N GLU A 259 11.79 -11.13 -23.41
CA GLU A 259 10.92 -11.45 -22.30
C GLU A 259 10.87 -10.26 -21.31
N ALA A 260 12.03 -9.67 -21.01
CA ALA A 260 12.11 -8.47 -20.17
C ALA A 260 11.35 -7.27 -20.78
N ALA A 261 11.46 -7.07 -22.09
CA ALA A 261 10.70 -6.04 -22.82
C ALA A 261 9.19 -6.33 -22.87
N GLY A 262 8.79 -7.58 -22.64
CA GLY A 262 7.40 -8.03 -22.60
C GLY A 262 6.76 -7.92 -21.22
N VAL A 263 7.48 -7.46 -20.19
CA VAL A 263 6.90 -7.23 -18.87
C VAL A 263 5.88 -6.11 -18.95
N LEU A 264 4.67 -6.44 -18.60
CA LEU A 264 3.53 -5.53 -18.53
C LEU A 264 3.10 -5.40 -17.07
N LEU A 265 2.37 -4.35 -16.76
CA LEU A 265 1.66 -4.21 -15.49
C LEU A 265 0.16 -4.30 -15.80
N PRO A 266 -0.40 -5.53 -15.94
CA PRO A 266 -1.77 -5.70 -16.44
C PRO A 266 -2.84 -5.26 -15.45
N GLY A 267 -2.50 -5.22 -14.16
CA GLY A 267 -3.39 -4.79 -13.10
C GLY A 267 -2.93 -3.51 -12.41
N PRO A 268 -3.78 -2.90 -11.58
CA PRO A 268 -3.45 -1.72 -10.79
C PRO A 268 -2.65 -2.05 -9.51
N GLU A 269 -2.30 -3.30 -9.29
CA GLU A 269 -1.59 -3.74 -8.07
C GLU A 269 -0.15 -3.24 -7.99
N LEU A 270 0.49 -3.07 -9.14
CA LEU A 270 1.86 -2.60 -9.23
C LEU A 270 1.96 -1.26 -9.95
N ARG A 271 2.78 -0.38 -9.40
CA ARG A 271 3.10 0.94 -9.91
C ARG A 271 4.29 0.93 -10.85
N ALA A 272 5.28 0.08 -10.54
CA ALA A 272 6.51 -0.03 -11.28
C ALA A 272 7.19 -1.38 -11.07
N TRP A 273 8.15 -1.67 -11.95
CA TRP A 273 9.09 -2.76 -11.79
C TRP A 273 10.47 -2.33 -12.30
N ARG A 274 11.54 -2.95 -11.82
CA ARG A 274 12.89 -2.76 -12.35
C ARG A 274 13.83 -3.89 -11.97
N PHE A 275 14.88 -4.09 -12.78
CA PHE A 275 16.02 -4.90 -12.40
C PHE A 275 16.97 -4.09 -11.52
N VAL A 276 17.48 -4.72 -10.46
CA VAL A 276 18.39 -4.11 -9.50
C VAL A 276 19.54 -5.04 -9.17
N THR A 277 20.70 -4.47 -8.87
CA THR A 277 21.83 -5.18 -8.28
C THR A 277 21.56 -5.55 -6.82
N GLU A 278 22.39 -6.42 -6.22
CA GLU A 278 22.27 -6.75 -4.78
C GLU A 278 22.41 -5.49 -3.91
N ASP A 279 23.32 -4.58 -4.25
CA ASP A 279 23.53 -3.33 -3.49
C ASP A 279 22.31 -2.39 -3.57
N GLU A 280 21.75 -2.21 -4.76
CA GLU A 280 20.52 -1.41 -4.95
C GLU A 280 19.33 -2.03 -4.21
N ALA A 281 19.21 -3.37 -4.23
CA ALA A 281 18.17 -4.07 -3.47
C ALA A 281 18.31 -3.81 -1.96
N GLY A 282 19.54 -3.66 -1.46
CA GLY A 282 19.80 -3.34 -0.05
C GLY A 282 19.25 -1.97 0.39
N VAL A 283 19.12 -1.03 -0.55
CA VAL A 283 18.52 0.30 -0.28
C VAL A 283 17.00 0.25 -0.37
N LEU A 284 16.45 -0.60 -1.22
CA LEU A 284 15.03 -0.62 -1.54
C LEU A 284 14.21 -1.56 -0.66
N LEU A 285 14.79 -2.70 -0.30
CA LEU A 285 14.09 -3.74 0.45
C LEU A 285 14.20 -3.50 1.97
N PRO A 286 13.14 -3.78 2.74
CA PRO A 286 13.25 -3.91 4.18
C PRO A 286 14.32 -4.94 4.57
N SER A 287 14.97 -4.74 5.71
CA SER A 287 16.15 -5.53 6.13
C SER A 287 15.93 -7.05 6.11
N VAL A 288 14.78 -7.53 6.55
CA VAL A 288 14.43 -8.97 6.52
C VAL A 288 14.31 -9.48 5.09
N ARG A 289 13.64 -8.75 4.20
CA ARG A 289 13.52 -9.12 2.78
C ARG A 289 14.87 -9.08 2.07
N PHE A 290 15.70 -8.09 2.37
CA PHE A 290 17.05 -8.03 1.82
C PHE A 290 17.91 -9.19 2.29
N SER A 291 17.86 -9.55 3.59
CA SER A 291 18.55 -10.73 4.09
C SER A 291 18.07 -12.02 3.40
N ARG A 292 16.76 -12.16 3.23
CA ARG A 292 16.14 -13.28 2.49
C ARG A 292 16.65 -13.37 1.04
N LEU A 293 16.76 -12.22 0.34
CA LEU A 293 17.36 -12.16 -1.01
C LEU A 293 18.81 -12.66 -1.01
N ARG A 294 19.65 -12.18 -0.11
CA ARG A 294 21.06 -12.59 -0.03
C ARG A 294 21.22 -14.11 0.15
N TRP A 295 20.38 -14.69 1.00
CA TRP A 295 20.36 -16.14 1.19
C TRP A 295 19.82 -16.87 -0.03
N ALA A 296 18.84 -16.33 -0.73
CA ALA A 296 18.34 -16.89 -1.99
C ALA A 296 19.41 -16.88 -3.08
N LEU A 297 20.14 -15.78 -3.23
CA LEU A 297 21.27 -15.70 -4.18
C LEU A 297 22.38 -16.70 -3.85
N ARG A 298 22.65 -16.91 -2.56
CA ARG A 298 23.61 -17.94 -2.11
C ARG A 298 23.11 -19.35 -2.41
N ALA A 299 21.86 -19.65 -2.07
CA ALA A 299 21.18 -20.92 -2.37
C ALA A 299 21.17 -21.22 -3.87
N ARG A 300 20.95 -20.19 -4.70
CA ARG A 300 21.00 -20.30 -6.17
C ARG A 300 22.37 -20.73 -6.66
N ARG A 301 23.44 -20.12 -6.15
CA ARG A 301 24.82 -20.48 -6.49
C ARG A 301 25.22 -21.88 -6.00
N GLN A 302 24.75 -22.27 -4.81
CA GLN A 302 25.06 -23.57 -4.19
C GLN A 302 24.18 -24.72 -4.71
N GLY A 303 23.06 -24.42 -5.35
CA GLY A 303 22.14 -25.43 -5.86
C GLY A 303 21.27 -26.10 -4.77
N ALA A 304 21.27 -25.59 -3.54
CA ALA A 304 20.55 -26.14 -2.39
C ALA A 304 19.68 -25.08 -1.73
N ALA A 305 18.43 -25.42 -1.39
CA ALA A 305 17.54 -24.53 -0.66
C ALA A 305 18.01 -24.35 0.80
N VAL A 306 17.68 -23.20 1.39
CA VAL A 306 18.01 -22.85 2.78
C VAL A 306 16.76 -22.56 3.58
N TYR A 307 16.77 -22.98 4.86
CA TYR A 307 15.75 -22.62 5.82
C TYR A 307 16.23 -21.44 6.67
N LEU A 308 15.34 -20.46 6.85
CA LEU A 308 15.58 -19.24 7.61
C LEU A 308 14.45 -19.02 8.64
N GLU A 309 14.77 -18.25 9.68
CA GLU A 309 13.81 -17.69 10.63
C GLU A 309 14.03 -16.18 10.71
N GLY A 310 13.03 -15.40 10.27
CA GLY A 310 13.12 -13.95 10.23
C GLY A 310 14.26 -13.42 9.35
N GLY A 311 14.57 -14.10 8.25
CA GLY A 311 15.64 -13.77 7.33
C GLY A 311 17.04 -14.22 7.78
N ALA A 312 17.18 -14.96 8.88
CA ALA A 312 18.47 -15.49 9.36
C ALA A 312 18.48 -17.02 9.30
N PRO A 313 19.61 -17.67 8.93
CA PRO A 313 19.70 -19.12 8.99
C PRO A 313 19.64 -19.57 10.43
N VAL A 314 18.95 -20.68 10.68
CA VAL A 314 19.01 -21.35 11.97
C VAL A 314 20.42 -21.90 12.15
N ALA A 315 21.12 -21.42 13.16
CA ALA A 315 22.42 -21.98 13.52
C ALA A 315 22.23 -23.45 13.87
N ASP A 316 23.02 -24.35 13.27
CA ASP A 316 23.12 -25.72 13.76
C ASP A 316 23.45 -25.63 15.25
N GLY A 317 22.54 -26.18 16.08
CA GLY A 317 22.63 -26.08 17.52
C GLY A 317 24.00 -26.52 17.99
N ALA A 318 24.70 -25.62 18.71
CA ALA A 318 25.93 -25.91 19.41
C ALA A 318 25.65 -26.82 20.60
#